data_c7d8a5e4f5069889be3ffec0a42de836
#
_entry.id   c7d8a5e4f5069889be3ffec0a42de836
#
_cell.length_a   1.000
_cell.length_b   1.000
_cell.length_c   1.000
_cell.angle_alpha   90.00
_cell.angle_beta   90.00
_cell.angle_gamma   90.00
#
_symmetry.space_group_name_H-M   'P 1'
#
loop_
_entity.id
_entity.type
_entity.pdbx_description
1 polymer ?
#
loop_
_entity_poly.entity_id
_entity_poly.type
_entity_poly.pdbx_seq_one_letter_code
_entity_poly.pdbx_strand_id
1 'polypeptide(L)'
;YEMSAIVSWAREMCIRDRIYEDQLAAVQADSVKSGTTGAGKIDLALLVDGLQAEREQGITIDVAYRYFSTATRKFIIADTPGHEQYTRNMATGASTCDLAIILIDARYGVQTQTKRHSFIASLLGIHHIIVAVNKMDLVDYSEATFNKIRQDYLDFTKSLALQDITFIPMSALDGDNVVNPSAHMPWFTGLPLMEALNSIEIANDRNFSDARFPVQYVNRPNLDFRGFCGTVASGVFKKGDKITALPSGKSSKIKSIVTYDGELGQAFPPMAVTLTLEDEIDISRGDTIVGTEKTPATVADKFKATIVWMAENALTPGKQYIIKLATRSVPGSVAMIHHRIDVNTLEHHDASELHLNEIGSCTVSVTAPVVFDPYQSHKGTGSFIIIDRLTNGTVGAGMITGGTGEESLHPVSPEERAARFSQTATAVVLTGKAGKEIAYQLERKLFDNGHAATVLEPENASMVDAVKNAGLICLCVNYNANLADISFDADSQAIDDIYNALKEQKIIH
;
A
#
# COMPACT_ATOMS: atom_id res chain seq x y z
N TYR A 1 -13.93 12.62 14.54
CA TYR A 1 -15.33 13.12 14.54
C TYR A 1 -15.98 13.13 13.14
N GLU A 2 -15.22 13.20 12.04
CA GLU A 2 -15.78 13.33 10.69
C GLU A 2 -16.08 12.00 10.00
N MET A 3 -15.44 10.90 10.41
CA MET A 3 -15.72 9.56 9.87
C MET A 3 -16.87 8.83 10.53
N SER A 4 -17.28 9.25 11.74
CA SER A 4 -18.45 8.68 12.41
C SER A 4 -19.76 8.78 11.60
N ALA A 5 -19.81 9.59 10.57
CA ALA A 5 -21.01 9.79 9.77
C ALA A 5 -21.17 8.81 8.60
N ILE A 6 -20.10 8.32 7.95
CA ILE A 6 -20.20 7.17 7.01
C ILE A 6 -20.62 5.94 7.79
N VAL A 7 -20.03 5.76 8.93
CA VAL A 7 -20.30 4.68 9.84
C VAL A 7 -21.75 4.77 10.36
N SER A 8 -22.25 5.96 10.72
CA SER A 8 -23.64 6.18 11.11
C SER A 8 -24.61 5.82 10.00
N TRP A 9 -24.28 6.19 8.76
CA TRP A 9 -25.09 5.92 7.59
C TRP A 9 -25.04 4.44 7.16
N ALA A 10 -23.86 3.83 7.06
CA ALA A 10 -23.69 2.39 6.83
C ALA A 10 -24.42 1.58 7.91
N ARG A 11 -24.52 2.11 9.11
CA ARG A 11 -25.24 1.56 10.26
C ARG A 11 -26.76 1.59 10.11
N GLU A 12 -27.35 2.69 9.66
CA GLU A 12 -28.82 2.71 9.41
C GLU A 12 -29.21 1.67 8.36
N MET A 13 -28.37 1.45 7.38
CA MET A 13 -28.55 0.44 6.34
C MET A 13 -28.36 -1.00 6.85
N CYS A 14 -27.31 -1.25 7.65
CA CYS A 14 -27.08 -2.57 8.26
C CYS A 14 -28.19 -2.91 9.27
N ILE A 15 -28.72 -1.90 9.99
CA ILE A 15 -29.76 -2.07 11.00
C ILE A 15 -31.10 -2.52 10.38
N ARG A 16 -31.47 -2.00 9.22
CA ARG A 16 -32.75 -2.37 8.59
C ARG A 16 -32.84 -3.81 8.12
N ASP A 17 -31.72 -4.46 7.83
CA ASP A 17 -31.73 -5.80 7.22
C ASP A 17 -31.23 -6.93 8.12
N ARG A 18 -30.39 -6.72 9.14
CA ARG A 18 -29.78 -7.83 9.93
C ARG A 18 -29.19 -7.47 11.31
N ILE A 19 -29.68 -6.49 12.04
CA ILE A 19 -29.28 -6.41 13.46
C ILE A 19 -30.21 -7.28 14.28
N TYR A 20 -29.63 -8.23 14.99
CA TYR A 20 -30.37 -9.00 16.00
C TYR A 20 -30.77 -8.08 17.16
N GLU A 21 -31.99 -8.26 17.70
CA GLU A 21 -32.56 -7.41 18.75
C GLU A 21 -31.68 -7.34 20.00
N ASP A 22 -30.94 -8.39 20.30
CA ASP A 22 -29.97 -8.45 21.40
C ASP A 22 -28.73 -7.54 21.17
N GLN A 23 -28.26 -7.43 19.92
CA GLN A 23 -27.17 -6.50 19.58
C GLN A 23 -27.62 -5.04 19.67
N LEU A 24 -28.84 -4.75 19.23
CA LEU A 24 -29.40 -3.41 19.35
C LEU A 24 -29.58 -2.98 20.82
N ALA A 25 -30.03 -3.89 21.67
CA ALA A 25 -30.16 -3.65 23.11
C ALA A 25 -28.78 -3.40 23.78
N ALA A 26 -27.76 -4.14 23.38
CA ALA A 26 -26.38 -3.94 23.88
C ALA A 26 -25.83 -2.56 23.48
N VAL A 27 -26.02 -2.15 22.22
CA VAL A 27 -25.59 -0.85 21.72
C VAL A 27 -26.37 0.31 22.39
N GLN A 28 -27.65 0.12 22.64
CA GLN A 28 -28.45 1.10 23.39
C GLN A 28 -27.88 1.30 24.81
N ALA A 29 -27.52 0.22 25.49
CA ALA A 29 -26.91 0.28 26.81
C ALA A 29 -25.53 0.93 26.81
N ASP A 30 -24.71 0.66 25.79
CA ASP A 30 -23.37 1.24 25.62
C ASP A 30 -23.45 2.71 25.14
N SER A 31 -24.45 3.10 24.34
CA SER A 31 -24.68 4.49 23.92
C SER A 31 -24.96 5.42 25.09
N VAL A 32 -25.58 4.93 26.14
CA VAL A 32 -25.82 5.70 27.38
C VAL A 32 -24.53 5.96 28.16
N LYS A 33 -23.53 5.03 28.04
CA LYS A 33 -22.28 5.11 28.81
C LYS A 33 -21.17 5.87 28.07
N SER A 34 -21.05 5.69 26.77
CA SER A 34 -19.93 6.19 25.95
C SER A 34 -20.35 6.81 24.61
N GLY A 35 -21.67 7.01 24.37
CA GLY A 35 -22.16 7.56 23.11
C GLY A 35 -21.81 9.03 22.92
N THR A 36 -21.45 9.41 21.70
CA THR A 36 -21.07 10.78 21.30
C THR A 36 -22.21 11.57 20.65
N THR A 37 -23.37 10.94 20.42
CA THR A 37 -24.52 11.50 19.66
C THR A 37 -25.51 12.33 20.47
N GLY A 38 -25.29 12.51 21.81
CA GLY A 38 -26.15 13.28 22.72
C GLY A 38 -27.20 12.43 23.45
N ALA A 39 -27.77 12.99 24.53
CA ALA A 39 -28.68 12.26 25.42
C ALA A 39 -29.94 11.77 24.67
N GLY A 40 -30.20 10.47 24.73
CA GLY A 40 -31.38 9.81 24.18
C GLY A 40 -31.30 9.35 22.73
N LYS A 41 -30.19 9.58 22.04
CA LYS A 41 -29.93 9.01 20.69
C LYS A 41 -29.00 7.80 20.78
N ILE A 42 -29.31 6.76 20.00
CA ILE A 42 -28.45 5.56 19.92
C ILE A 42 -27.20 5.92 19.12
N ASP A 43 -26.03 5.71 19.72
CA ASP A 43 -24.77 5.84 19.00
C ASP A 43 -24.46 4.54 18.26
N LEU A 44 -24.81 4.51 16.99
CA LEU A 44 -24.57 3.38 16.13
C LEU A 44 -23.08 3.21 15.80
N ALA A 45 -22.17 4.19 16.20
CA ALA A 45 -20.73 4.10 16.13
C ALA A 45 -20.21 2.90 16.91
N LEU A 46 -20.83 2.59 18.00
CA LEU A 46 -20.46 1.48 18.86
C LEU A 46 -20.70 0.08 18.25
N LEU A 47 -21.48 -0.02 17.18
CA LEU A 47 -21.65 -1.27 16.43
C LEU A 47 -20.46 -1.62 15.51
N VAL A 48 -19.72 -0.61 15.08
CA VAL A 48 -18.66 -0.76 14.08
C VAL A 48 -17.28 -0.67 14.72
N ASP A 49 -17.14 0.14 15.77
CA ASP A 49 -15.89 0.30 16.51
C ASP A 49 -15.55 -0.99 17.26
N GLY A 50 -14.72 -1.82 16.60
CA GLY A 50 -14.37 -3.16 17.09
C GLY A 50 -13.30 -3.15 18.18
N LEU A 51 -12.43 -2.13 18.19
CA LEU A 51 -11.33 -2.02 19.13
C LEU A 51 -11.70 -1.17 20.36
N GLN A 52 -11.26 -1.59 21.54
CA GLN A 52 -11.45 -0.81 22.75
C GLN A 52 -10.80 0.58 22.65
N ALA A 53 -9.63 0.68 22.03
CA ALA A 53 -8.93 1.95 21.81
C ALA A 53 -9.70 2.92 20.89
N GLU A 54 -10.44 2.42 19.90
CA GLU A 54 -11.30 3.23 19.02
C GLU A 54 -12.46 3.84 19.81
N ARG A 55 -13.07 3.05 20.71
CA ARG A 55 -14.16 3.51 21.58
C ARG A 55 -13.70 4.54 22.60
N GLU A 56 -12.50 4.36 23.17
CA GLU A 56 -11.91 5.28 24.16
C GLU A 56 -11.47 6.61 23.52
N GLN A 57 -10.93 6.57 22.30
CA GLN A 57 -10.43 7.75 21.59
C GLN A 57 -11.48 8.42 20.70
N GLY A 58 -12.55 7.70 20.33
CA GLY A 58 -13.60 8.18 19.44
C GLY A 58 -13.13 8.38 17.98
N ILE A 59 -12.08 7.65 17.56
CA ILE A 59 -11.52 7.67 16.20
C ILE A 59 -11.35 6.25 15.68
N THR A 60 -11.50 6.08 14.36
CA THR A 60 -11.15 4.83 13.69
C THR A 60 -9.63 4.69 13.62
N ILE A 61 -9.10 3.53 14.00
CA ILE A 61 -7.66 3.22 14.02
C ILE A 61 -7.33 2.20 12.92
N ASP A 62 -8.11 1.12 12.83
CA ASP A 62 -7.91 0.05 11.86
C ASP A 62 -9.00 0.04 10.80
N VAL A 63 -8.80 -0.76 9.73
CA VAL A 63 -9.78 -0.88 8.65
C VAL A 63 -10.88 -1.86 9.05
N ALA A 64 -12.11 -1.36 9.13
CA ALA A 64 -13.28 -2.19 9.40
C ALA A 64 -14.05 -2.46 8.10
N TYR A 65 -14.33 -3.75 7.81
CA TYR A 65 -15.12 -4.15 6.67
C TYR A 65 -16.56 -4.48 7.08
N ARG A 66 -17.53 -3.92 6.36
CA ARG A 66 -18.96 -4.20 6.54
C ARG A 66 -19.61 -4.52 5.21
N TYR A 67 -20.64 -5.35 5.26
CA TYR A 67 -21.31 -5.84 4.07
C TYR A 67 -22.79 -5.51 4.15
N PHE A 68 -23.34 -5.01 3.06
CA PHE A 68 -24.78 -4.88 2.89
C PHE A 68 -25.20 -5.15 1.44
N SER A 69 -26.48 -5.33 1.21
CA SER A 69 -27.01 -5.61 -0.12
C SER A 69 -28.28 -4.80 -0.36
N THR A 70 -28.42 -4.31 -1.57
CA THR A 70 -29.69 -3.84 -2.11
C THR A 70 -30.31 -4.94 -2.98
N ALA A 71 -31.45 -4.69 -3.55
CA ALA A 71 -32.07 -5.65 -4.49
C ALA A 71 -31.21 -5.93 -5.74
N THR A 72 -30.34 -4.96 -6.11
CA THR A 72 -29.57 -5.01 -7.36
C THR A 72 -28.06 -5.17 -7.15
N ARG A 73 -27.50 -4.82 -5.98
CA ARG A 73 -26.05 -4.78 -5.76
C ARG A 73 -25.67 -5.18 -4.32
N LYS A 74 -24.50 -5.85 -4.21
CA LYS A 74 -23.84 -6.10 -2.94
C LYS A 74 -22.71 -5.08 -2.77
N PHE A 75 -22.57 -4.56 -1.57
CA PHE A 75 -21.56 -3.58 -1.20
C PHE A 75 -20.65 -4.11 -0.10
N ILE A 76 -19.38 -3.76 -0.20
CA ILE A 76 -18.40 -3.95 0.84
C ILE A 76 -17.91 -2.55 1.20
N ILE A 77 -18.13 -2.13 2.44
CA ILE A 77 -17.62 -0.87 2.95
C ILE A 77 -16.32 -1.15 3.67
N ALA A 78 -15.25 -0.46 3.26
CA ALA A 78 -14.01 -0.35 4.02
C ALA A 78 -14.06 0.98 4.78
N ASP A 79 -14.32 0.92 6.09
CA ASP A 79 -14.21 2.09 6.96
C ASP A 79 -12.75 2.29 7.32
N THR A 80 -12.18 3.43 6.93
CA THR A 80 -10.74 3.69 7.03
C THR A 80 -10.45 4.88 7.94
N PRO A 81 -9.37 4.84 8.73
CA PRO A 81 -9.01 5.95 9.59
C PRO A 81 -8.63 7.19 8.79
N GLY A 82 -9.04 8.35 9.28
CA GLY A 82 -8.76 9.63 8.64
C GLY A 82 -7.52 10.35 9.17
N HIS A 83 -6.98 9.94 10.32
CA HIS A 83 -5.85 10.61 10.95
C HIS A 83 -4.53 10.30 10.23
N GLU A 84 -3.63 11.27 10.15
CA GLU A 84 -2.35 11.18 9.45
C GLU A 84 -1.49 9.97 9.90
N GLN A 85 -1.49 9.70 11.19
CA GLN A 85 -0.76 8.59 11.80
C GLN A 85 -1.24 7.20 11.32
N TYR A 86 -2.38 7.13 10.64
CA TYR A 86 -2.97 5.89 10.13
C TYR A 86 -3.06 5.86 8.59
N THR A 87 -2.25 6.66 7.89
CA THR A 87 -2.22 6.72 6.41
C THR A 87 -2.01 5.32 5.79
N ARG A 88 -1.20 4.46 6.42
CA ARG A 88 -0.99 3.06 5.99
C ARG A 88 -2.29 2.25 5.99
N ASN A 89 -3.12 2.42 7.03
CA ASN A 89 -4.39 1.69 7.15
C ASN A 89 -5.40 2.20 6.13
N MET A 90 -5.47 3.52 5.93
CA MET A 90 -6.27 4.09 4.86
C MET A 90 -5.84 3.59 3.47
N ALA A 91 -4.53 3.61 3.16
CA ALA A 91 -4.02 3.11 1.89
C ALA A 91 -4.35 1.61 1.69
N THR A 92 -4.27 0.81 2.75
CA THR A 92 -4.64 -0.62 2.73
C THR A 92 -6.12 -0.81 2.42
N GLY A 93 -7.02 -0.14 3.12
CA GLY A 93 -8.47 -0.24 2.89
C GLY A 93 -8.86 0.27 1.49
N ALA A 94 -8.36 1.44 1.11
CA ALA A 94 -8.69 2.07 -0.17
C ALA A 94 -8.13 1.33 -1.40
N SER A 95 -7.05 0.54 -1.24
CA SER A 95 -6.41 -0.19 -2.37
C SER A 95 -7.32 -1.20 -3.06
N THR A 96 -8.37 -1.66 -2.38
CA THR A 96 -9.35 -2.64 -2.90
C THR A 96 -10.70 -2.02 -3.27
N CYS A 97 -10.83 -0.69 -3.14
CA CYS A 97 -12.09 0.01 -3.38
C CYS A 97 -12.24 0.45 -4.82
N ASP A 98 -13.45 0.34 -5.34
CA ASP A 98 -13.84 0.86 -6.66
C ASP A 98 -14.35 2.31 -6.58
N LEU A 99 -14.83 2.73 -5.39
CA LEU A 99 -15.40 4.04 -5.14
C LEU A 99 -14.96 4.55 -3.76
N ALA A 100 -14.70 5.85 -3.64
CA ALA A 100 -14.46 6.49 -2.34
C ALA A 100 -15.57 7.51 -2.02
N ILE A 101 -16.03 7.48 -0.76
CA ILE A 101 -16.91 8.50 -0.22
C ILE A 101 -16.07 9.42 0.67
N ILE A 102 -15.89 10.66 0.25
CA ILE A 102 -15.16 11.69 0.98
C ILE A 102 -16.17 12.54 1.76
N LEU A 103 -16.09 12.48 3.08
CA LEU A 103 -16.96 13.27 3.95
C LEU A 103 -16.40 14.67 4.21
N ILE A 104 -17.28 15.66 4.11
CA ILE A 104 -16.97 17.04 4.44
C ILE A 104 -18.03 17.56 5.44
N ASP A 105 -17.60 18.02 6.59
CA ASP A 105 -18.49 18.72 7.53
C ASP A 105 -18.82 20.11 6.96
N ALA A 106 -20.09 20.38 6.72
CA ALA A 106 -20.57 21.62 6.11
C ALA A 106 -20.16 22.90 6.87
N ARG A 107 -19.90 22.78 8.18
CA ARG A 107 -19.47 23.91 9.03
C ARG A 107 -18.03 24.35 8.75
N TYR A 108 -17.17 23.42 8.35
CA TYR A 108 -15.72 23.66 8.21
C TYR A 108 -15.24 23.65 6.76
N GLY A 109 -16.01 23.03 5.84
CA GLY A 109 -15.62 22.94 4.44
C GLY A 109 -14.41 22.02 4.18
N VAL A 110 -13.67 22.30 3.11
CA VAL A 110 -12.53 21.48 2.69
C VAL A 110 -11.34 21.66 3.63
N GLN A 111 -11.03 20.63 4.40
CA GLN A 111 -9.95 20.60 5.38
C GLN A 111 -8.71 19.87 4.84
N THR A 112 -7.56 19.99 5.52
CA THR A 112 -6.33 19.27 5.19
C THR A 112 -6.55 17.76 5.10
N GLN A 113 -7.33 17.20 6.01
CA GLN A 113 -7.70 15.78 6.01
C GLN A 113 -8.49 15.40 4.74
N THR A 114 -9.44 16.23 4.30
CA THR A 114 -10.19 16.03 3.05
C THR A 114 -9.25 15.96 1.85
N LYS A 115 -8.27 16.87 1.79
CA LYS A 115 -7.24 16.89 0.73
C LYS A 115 -6.39 15.64 0.72
N ARG A 116 -5.94 15.18 1.88
CA ARG A 116 -5.16 13.94 2.04
C ARG A 116 -5.93 12.72 1.56
N HIS A 117 -7.19 12.56 1.97
CA HIS A 117 -8.02 11.43 1.55
C HIS A 117 -8.24 11.40 0.04
N SER A 118 -8.52 12.56 -0.54
CA SER A 118 -8.70 12.70 -1.99
C SER A 118 -7.41 12.39 -2.76
N PHE A 119 -6.25 12.82 -2.25
CA PHE A 119 -4.94 12.49 -2.82
C PHE A 119 -4.67 10.99 -2.78
N ILE A 120 -4.88 10.33 -1.65
CA ILE A 120 -4.66 8.89 -1.51
C ILE A 120 -5.63 8.12 -2.42
N ALA A 121 -6.89 8.52 -2.52
CA ALA A 121 -7.87 7.93 -3.44
C ALA A 121 -7.41 8.06 -4.91
N SER A 122 -6.93 9.24 -5.31
CA SER A 122 -6.36 9.49 -6.63
C SER A 122 -5.12 8.64 -6.90
N LEU A 123 -4.19 8.56 -5.94
CA LEU A 123 -2.96 7.76 -6.03
C LEU A 123 -3.28 6.27 -6.23
N LEU A 124 -4.29 5.77 -5.55
CA LEU A 124 -4.77 4.38 -5.65
C LEU A 124 -5.68 4.14 -6.86
N GLY A 125 -5.83 5.14 -7.74
CA GLY A 125 -6.59 5.03 -8.98
C GLY A 125 -8.07 4.75 -8.74
N ILE A 126 -8.67 5.31 -7.69
CA ILE A 126 -10.12 5.28 -7.50
C ILE A 126 -10.72 6.38 -8.36
N HIS A 127 -11.50 6.00 -9.36
CA HIS A 127 -12.05 6.92 -10.36
C HIS A 127 -13.35 7.59 -9.90
N HIS A 128 -14.16 6.89 -9.13
CA HIS A 128 -15.46 7.36 -8.65
C HIS A 128 -15.34 7.94 -7.25
N ILE A 129 -15.64 9.22 -7.11
CA ILE A 129 -15.61 9.93 -5.83
C ILE A 129 -17.00 10.49 -5.54
N ILE A 130 -17.58 10.16 -4.40
CA ILE A 130 -18.74 10.85 -3.86
C ILE A 130 -18.27 11.77 -2.75
N VAL A 131 -18.42 13.06 -2.95
CA VAL A 131 -18.20 14.07 -1.90
C VAL A 131 -19.51 14.27 -1.16
N ALA A 132 -19.60 13.69 0.02
CA ALA A 132 -20.76 13.80 0.90
C ALA A 132 -20.57 15.00 1.83
N VAL A 133 -21.25 16.11 1.50
CA VAL A 133 -21.27 17.33 2.33
C VAL A 133 -22.30 17.11 3.45
N ASN A 134 -21.80 16.65 4.59
CA ASN A 134 -22.62 16.20 5.72
C ASN A 134 -22.84 17.31 6.75
N LYS A 135 -23.79 17.07 7.63
CA LYS A 135 -24.23 18.01 8.68
C LYS A 135 -24.82 19.31 8.11
N MET A 136 -25.56 19.19 7.01
CA MET A 136 -26.26 20.32 6.41
C MET A 136 -27.31 20.92 7.33
N ASP A 137 -27.84 20.13 8.27
CA ASP A 137 -28.71 20.54 9.36
C ASP A 137 -28.08 21.62 10.26
N LEU A 138 -26.76 21.60 10.44
CA LEU A 138 -26.03 22.56 11.28
C LEU A 138 -25.65 23.88 10.54
N VAL A 139 -26.00 23.99 9.27
CA VAL A 139 -25.81 25.19 8.45
C VAL A 139 -27.11 25.59 7.74
N ASP A 140 -28.27 25.30 8.37
CA ASP A 140 -29.61 25.62 7.91
C ASP A 140 -29.90 25.15 6.48
N TYR A 141 -29.33 23.99 6.06
CA TYR A 141 -29.46 23.40 4.73
C TYR A 141 -29.11 24.35 3.58
N SER A 142 -28.16 25.26 3.80
CA SER A 142 -27.80 26.36 2.92
C SER A 142 -27.20 25.88 1.59
N GLU A 143 -27.86 26.18 0.47
CA GLU A 143 -27.36 25.96 -0.88
C GLU A 143 -26.06 26.73 -1.15
N ALA A 144 -25.94 27.96 -0.65
CA ALA A 144 -24.75 28.79 -0.81
C ALA A 144 -23.50 28.15 -0.17
N THR A 145 -23.68 27.58 1.03
CA THR A 145 -22.61 26.85 1.74
C THR A 145 -22.19 25.61 0.96
N PHE A 146 -23.13 24.81 0.47
CA PHE A 146 -22.85 23.65 -0.37
C PHE A 146 -22.09 24.01 -1.64
N ASN A 147 -22.55 25.02 -2.37
CA ASN A 147 -21.92 25.45 -3.62
C ASN A 147 -20.50 26.00 -3.40
N LYS A 148 -20.25 26.70 -2.29
CA LYS A 148 -18.91 27.14 -1.90
C LYS A 148 -17.99 25.95 -1.67
N ILE A 149 -18.40 24.96 -0.85
CA ILE A 149 -17.62 23.75 -0.57
C ILE A 149 -17.34 22.98 -1.86
N ARG A 150 -18.34 22.84 -2.72
CA ARG A 150 -18.18 22.21 -4.05
C ARG A 150 -17.12 22.91 -4.88
N GLN A 151 -17.13 24.23 -4.94
CA GLN A 151 -16.15 24.99 -5.71
C GLN A 151 -14.74 24.85 -5.12
N ASP A 152 -14.60 25.01 -3.81
CA ASP A 152 -13.31 24.88 -3.10
C ASP A 152 -12.70 23.47 -3.33
N TYR A 153 -13.53 22.42 -3.32
CA TYR A 153 -13.09 21.05 -3.58
C TYR A 153 -12.67 20.86 -5.05
N LEU A 154 -13.46 21.35 -6.00
CA LEU A 154 -13.12 21.26 -7.43
C LEU A 154 -11.83 22.02 -7.76
N ASP A 155 -11.60 23.17 -7.13
CA ASP A 155 -10.37 23.94 -7.32
C ASP A 155 -9.15 23.19 -6.82
N PHE A 156 -9.26 22.52 -5.68
CA PHE A 156 -8.21 21.67 -5.14
C PHE A 156 -7.93 20.44 -6.05
N THR A 157 -8.96 19.78 -6.55
CA THR A 157 -8.81 18.51 -7.30
C THR A 157 -8.34 18.68 -8.75
N LYS A 158 -8.17 19.92 -9.26
CA LYS A 158 -7.63 20.18 -10.61
C LYS A 158 -6.26 19.55 -10.86
N SER A 159 -5.45 19.40 -9.82
CA SER A 159 -4.12 18.77 -9.89
C SER A 159 -4.14 17.26 -9.72
N LEU A 160 -5.29 16.68 -9.37
CA LEU A 160 -5.46 15.25 -9.12
C LEU A 160 -6.08 14.55 -10.32
N ALA A 161 -5.73 13.29 -10.54
CA ALA A 161 -6.28 12.45 -11.61
C ALA A 161 -7.66 11.87 -11.23
N LEU A 162 -8.57 12.69 -10.70
CA LEU A 162 -9.94 12.29 -10.35
C LEU A 162 -10.85 12.60 -11.55
N GLN A 163 -11.69 11.64 -11.96
CA GLN A 163 -12.47 11.75 -13.19
C GLN A 163 -13.97 11.97 -12.93
N ASP A 164 -14.55 11.20 -12.03
CA ASP A 164 -15.99 11.23 -11.74
C ASP A 164 -16.22 11.65 -10.28
N ILE A 165 -16.63 12.91 -10.09
CA ILE A 165 -16.85 13.50 -8.77
C ILE A 165 -18.32 13.90 -8.65
N THR A 166 -19.05 13.19 -7.79
CA THR A 166 -20.45 13.48 -7.48
C THR A 166 -20.54 14.16 -6.10
N PHE A 167 -21.30 15.26 -6.01
CA PHE A 167 -21.51 15.97 -4.74
C PHE A 167 -22.92 15.74 -4.22
N ILE A 168 -23.04 15.36 -2.94
CA ILE A 168 -24.32 15.11 -2.28
C ILE A 168 -24.38 15.87 -0.96
N PRO A 169 -25.27 16.87 -0.82
CA PRO A 169 -25.54 17.50 0.46
C PRO A 169 -26.41 16.57 1.30
N MET A 170 -26.05 16.36 2.57
CA MET A 170 -26.77 15.40 3.41
C MET A 170 -26.75 15.76 4.90
N SER A 171 -27.72 15.25 5.64
CA SER A 171 -27.63 15.06 7.08
C SER A 171 -27.72 13.56 7.36
N ALA A 172 -26.57 12.96 7.68
CA ALA A 172 -26.52 11.52 7.97
C ALA A 172 -27.29 11.16 9.24
N LEU A 173 -27.40 12.11 10.19
CA LEU A 173 -28.10 11.93 11.46
C LEU A 173 -29.63 11.92 11.27
N ASP A 174 -30.15 12.80 10.42
CA ASP A 174 -31.57 12.96 10.17
C ASP A 174 -32.05 12.16 8.94
N GLY A 175 -31.12 11.60 8.17
CA GLY A 175 -31.39 10.76 7.00
C GLY A 175 -31.63 11.53 5.70
N ASP A 176 -31.41 12.86 5.70
CA ASP A 176 -31.62 13.72 4.54
C ASP A 176 -30.63 13.38 3.41
N ASN A 177 -31.15 13.09 2.21
CA ASN A 177 -30.41 12.65 1.01
C ASN A 177 -29.52 11.40 1.21
N VAL A 178 -29.83 10.58 2.22
CA VAL A 178 -29.16 9.29 2.43
C VAL A 178 -29.85 8.21 1.59
N VAL A 179 -31.11 7.90 1.90
CA VAL A 179 -31.93 6.93 1.17
C VAL A 179 -32.98 7.62 0.30
N ASN A 180 -33.63 8.65 0.86
CA ASN A 180 -34.70 9.41 0.21
C ASN A 180 -34.23 10.86 -0.03
N PRO A 181 -34.77 11.56 -1.05
CA PRO A 181 -34.57 12.99 -1.23
C PRO A 181 -34.99 13.77 0.00
N SER A 182 -34.21 14.78 0.39
CA SER A 182 -34.51 15.65 1.52
C SER A 182 -35.63 16.63 1.22
N ALA A 183 -36.57 16.76 2.13
CA ALA A 183 -37.58 17.82 2.09
C ALA A 183 -36.98 19.20 2.46
N HIS A 184 -35.88 19.25 3.20
CA HIS A 184 -35.22 20.47 3.63
C HIS A 184 -34.29 21.08 2.55
N MET A 185 -33.91 20.28 1.54
CA MET A 185 -33.04 20.71 0.45
C MET A 185 -33.72 20.56 -0.93
N PRO A 186 -34.86 21.23 -1.19
CA PRO A 186 -35.58 21.10 -2.45
C PRO A 186 -34.79 21.66 -3.66
N TRP A 187 -33.75 22.44 -3.41
CA TRP A 187 -32.82 22.95 -4.42
C TRP A 187 -31.84 21.87 -4.95
N PHE A 188 -31.67 20.77 -4.23
CA PHE A 188 -30.84 19.67 -4.69
C PHE A 188 -31.66 18.71 -5.54
N THR A 189 -31.35 18.64 -6.83
CA THR A 189 -32.03 17.80 -7.82
C THR A 189 -31.26 16.53 -8.15
N GLY A 190 -30.11 16.28 -7.49
CA GLY A 190 -29.29 15.09 -7.68
C GLY A 190 -29.87 13.86 -6.97
N LEU A 191 -29.20 12.73 -7.16
CA LEU A 191 -29.61 11.48 -6.52
C LEU A 191 -29.20 11.44 -5.03
N PRO A 192 -30.04 10.88 -4.16
CA PRO A 192 -29.62 10.50 -2.81
C PRO A 192 -28.47 9.51 -2.84
N LEU A 193 -27.70 9.41 -1.77
CA LEU A 193 -26.48 8.62 -1.69
C LEU A 193 -26.68 7.16 -2.10
N MET A 194 -27.75 6.50 -1.65
CA MET A 194 -28.03 5.11 -1.99
C MET A 194 -28.36 4.89 -3.45
N GLU A 195 -29.10 5.81 -4.03
CA GLU A 195 -29.44 5.73 -5.45
C GLU A 195 -28.19 6.02 -6.31
N ALA A 196 -27.37 6.99 -5.93
CA ALA A 196 -26.08 7.27 -6.55
C ALA A 196 -25.16 6.04 -6.52
N LEU A 197 -25.02 5.37 -5.35
CA LEU A 197 -24.24 4.14 -5.21
C LEU A 197 -24.76 2.98 -6.08
N ASN A 198 -26.07 2.86 -6.26
CA ASN A 198 -26.65 1.83 -7.13
C ASN A 198 -26.47 2.13 -8.63
N SER A 199 -26.38 3.42 -9.01
CA SER A 199 -26.30 3.85 -10.42
C SER A 199 -24.90 3.88 -11.00
N ILE A 200 -23.84 4.02 -10.16
CA ILE A 200 -22.44 4.09 -10.62
C ILE A 200 -22.02 2.77 -11.27
N GLU A 201 -21.50 2.84 -12.49
CA GLU A 201 -21.04 1.71 -13.30
C GLU A 201 -19.54 1.48 -13.14
N ILE A 202 -19.14 0.63 -12.21
CA ILE A 202 -17.73 0.23 -11.98
C ILE A 202 -17.16 -0.74 -13.01
N ALA A 203 -18.01 -1.39 -13.79
CA ALA A 203 -17.55 -2.37 -14.79
C ALA A 203 -16.71 -1.73 -15.91
N ASN A 204 -16.97 -0.46 -16.23
CA ASN A 204 -16.30 0.27 -17.30
C ASN A 204 -14.85 0.68 -16.93
N ASP A 205 -14.47 0.65 -15.65
CA ASP A 205 -13.12 1.00 -15.21
C ASP A 205 -12.10 -0.11 -15.48
N ARG A 206 -12.56 -1.29 -15.89
CA ARG A 206 -11.68 -2.41 -16.17
C ARG A 206 -11.10 -2.33 -17.56
N ASN A 207 -9.81 -2.58 -17.67
CA ASN A 207 -9.14 -2.72 -18.96
C ASN A 207 -9.51 -4.07 -19.58
N PHE A 208 -10.32 -4.05 -20.65
CA PHE A 208 -10.70 -5.23 -21.43
C PHE A 208 -9.89 -5.42 -22.71
N SER A 209 -8.92 -4.51 -23.00
CA SER A 209 -8.14 -4.53 -24.23
C SER A 209 -6.80 -5.23 -24.10
N ASP A 210 -6.07 -5.01 -23.02
CA ASP A 210 -4.71 -5.51 -22.84
C ASP A 210 -4.71 -6.77 -21.96
N ALA A 211 -4.59 -7.94 -22.56
CA ALA A 211 -4.73 -9.20 -21.85
C ALA A 211 -3.50 -9.51 -20.95
N ARG A 212 -3.78 -9.66 -19.64
CA ARG A 212 -2.78 -9.95 -18.58
C ARG A 212 -3.30 -11.05 -17.67
N PHE A 213 -2.52 -12.13 -17.56
CA PHE A 213 -2.83 -13.28 -16.73
C PHE A 213 -1.62 -13.70 -15.92
N PRO A 214 -1.41 -13.17 -14.70
CA PRO A 214 -0.37 -13.63 -13.80
C PRO A 214 -0.60 -15.07 -13.35
N VAL A 215 0.38 -15.95 -13.58
CA VAL A 215 0.27 -17.37 -13.24
C VAL A 215 0.50 -17.55 -11.74
N GLN A 216 -0.52 -18.07 -11.05
CA GLN A 216 -0.48 -18.33 -9.61
C GLN A 216 -0.05 -19.75 -9.28
N TYR A 217 -0.43 -20.71 -10.11
CA TYR A 217 -0.18 -22.12 -9.88
C TYR A 217 -0.16 -22.89 -11.21
N VAL A 218 0.71 -23.89 -11.32
CA VAL A 218 0.74 -24.82 -12.45
C VAL A 218 0.13 -26.14 -12.01
N ASN A 219 -1.04 -26.47 -12.55
CA ASN A 219 -1.77 -27.70 -12.24
C ASN A 219 -1.39 -28.80 -13.25
N ARG A 220 -0.81 -29.88 -12.74
CA ARG A 220 -0.44 -31.07 -13.54
C ARG A 220 -0.83 -32.34 -12.80
N PRO A 221 -2.13 -32.67 -12.72
CA PRO A 221 -2.63 -33.83 -11.96
C PRO A 221 -2.22 -35.16 -12.61
N ASN A 222 -1.96 -35.17 -13.92
CA ASN A 222 -1.53 -36.33 -14.71
C ASN A 222 -0.67 -35.87 -15.90
N LEU A 223 -0.23 -36.83 -16.74
CA LEU A 223 0.64 -36.56 -17.90
C LEU A 223 -0.10 -35.87 -19.06
N ASP A 224 -1.43 -35.99 -19.12
CA ASP A 224 -2.24 -35.49 -20.24
C ASP A 224 -2.79 -34.08 -20.00
N PHE A 225 -2.66 -33.57 -18.78
CA PHE A 225 -3.17 -32.25 -18.41
C PHE A 225 -2.08 -31.36 -17.81
N ARG A 226 -1.86 -30.20 -18.43
CA ARG A 226 -1.05 -29.12 -17.89
C ARG A 226 -1.84 -27.82 -17.99
N GLY A 227 -2.24 -27.28 -16.85
CA GLY A 227 -3.03 -26.07 -16.76
C GLY A 227 -2.32 -24.99 -15.96
N PHE A 228 -2.44 -23.74 -16.39
CA PHE A 228 -1.93 -22.55 -15.75
C PHE A 228 -3.05 -21.82 -15.06
N CYS A 229 -3.08 -21.89 -13.73
CA CYS A 229 -4.14 -21.31 -12.91
C CYS A 229 -3.80 -19.87 -12.53
N GLY A 230 -4.78 -18.98 -12.59
CA GLY A 230 -4.62 -17.58 -12.21
C GLY A 230 -5.93 -16.83 -12.26
N THR A 231 -5.85 -15.53 -11.97
CA THR A 231 -6.96 -14.59 -12.14
C THR A 231 -6.64 -13.68 -13.33
N VAL A 232 -7.59 -13.50 -14.23
CA VAL A 232 -7.45 -12.53 -15.33
C VAL A 232 -7.35 -11.14 -14.72
N ALA A 233 -6.18 -10.50 -14.85
CA ALA A 233 -5.93 -9.17 -14.31
C ALA A 233 -6.47 -8.07 -15.24
N SER A 234 -6.36 -8.26 -16.55
CA SER A 234 -6.93 -7.36 -17.57
C SER A 234 -7.10 -8.09 -18.89
N GLY A 235 -7.83 -7.47 -19.84
CA GLY A 235 -8.11 -7.98 -21.17
C GLY A 235 -9.08 -9.14 -21.19
N VAL A 236 -9.28 -9.69 -22.38
CA VAL A 236 -10.12 -10.86 -22.63
C VAL A 236 -9.29 -11.94 -23.28
N PHE A 237 -9.32 -13.14 -22.74
CA PHE A 237 -8.72 -14.34 -23.34
C PHE A 237 -9.80 -15.21 -23.95
N LYS A 238 -9.59 -15.67 -25.17
CA LYS A 238 -10.49 -16.58 -25.88
C LYS A 238 -9.76 -17.87 -26.27
N LYS A 239 -10.48 -18.95 -26.41
CA LYS A 239 -9.96 -20.19 -26.96
C LYS A 239 -9.41 -19.93 -28.38
N GLY A 240 -8.18 -20.39 -28.64
CA GLY A 240 -7.45 -20.18 -29.90
C GLY A 240 -6.62 -18.91 -29.97
N ASP A 241 -6.74 -17.99 -29.00
CA ASP A 241 -5.92 -16.78 -28.97
C ASP A 241 -4.44 -17.11 -28.86
N LYS A 242 -3.62 -16.37 -29.62
CA LYS A 242 -2.18 -16.42 -29.50
C LYS A 242 -1.74 -15.66 -28.27
N ILE A 243 -0.90 -16.28 -27.46
CA ILE A 243 -0.36 -15.71 -26.22
C ILE A 243 1.16 -15.75 -26.22
N THR A 244 1.75 -14.93 -25.37
CA THR A 244 3.18 -14.95 -25.05
C THR A 244 3.37 -15.06 -23.53
N ALA A 245 4.26 -15.95 -23.11
CA ALA A 245 4.67 -16.08 -21.72
C ALA A 245 5.86 -15.15 -21.43
N LEU A 246 5.72 -14.26 -20.46
CA LEU A 246 6.80 -13.35 -20.05
C LEU A 246 7.33 -13.75 -18.66
N PRO A 247 8.65 -13.62 -18.40
CA PRO A 247 9.65 -12.94 -19.21
C PRO A 247 10.29 -13.77 -20.32
N SER A 248 9.97 -15.06 -20.47
CA SER A 248 10.65 -15.97 -21.40
C SER A 248 10.47 -15.62 -22.90
N GLY A 249 9.38 -14.90 -23.25
CA GLY A 249 9.04 -14.56 -24.63
C GLY A 249 8.49 -15.71 -25.47
N LYS A 250 8.31 -16.91 -24.90
CA LYS A 250 7.76 -18.08 -25.60
C LYS A 250 6.26 -17.88 -25.90
N SER A 251 5.84 -18.23 -27.12
CA SER A 251 4.47 -18.07 -27.57
C SER A 251 3.79 -19.41 -27.79
N SER A 252 2.47 -19.47 -27.59
CA SER A 252 1.61 -20.59 -27.87
C SER A 252 0.19 -20.09 -28.15
N LYS A 253 -0.78 -21.02 -28.26
CA LYS A 253 -2.22 -20.69 -28.34
C LYS A 253 -2.97 -21.30 -27.18
N ILE A 254 -4.08 -20.66 -26.79
CA ILE A 254 -4.98 -21.17 -25.78
C ILE A 254 -5.75 -22.35 -26.34
N LYS A 255 -5.54 -23.54 -25.79
CA LYS A 255 -6.27 -24.76 -26.14
C LYS A 255 -7.65 -24.80 -25.51
N SER A 256 -7.74 -24.53 -24.21
CA SER A 256 -9.00 -24.42 -23.49
C SER A 256 -8.88 -23.49 -22.28
N ILE A 257 -10.03 -22.98 -21.82
CA ILE A 257 -10.21 -22.17 -20.61
C ILE A 257 -11.09 -22.98 -19.69
N VAL A 258 -10.58 -23.42 -18.56
CA VAL A 258 -11.24 -24.39 -17.68
C VAL A 258 -11.57 -23.73 -16.33
N THR A 259 -12.80 -24.00 -15.86
CA THR A 259 -13.27 -23.69 -14.50
C THR A 259 -13.75 -24.96 -13.83
N TYR A 260 -14.21 -24.86 -12.57
CA TYR A 260 -14.84 -25.97 -11.87
C TYR A 260 -16.11 -26.47 -12.60
N ASP A 261 -16.87 -25.55 -13.17
CA ASP A 261 -18.15 -25.83 -13.86
C ASP A 261 -17.97 -26.30 -15.32
N GLY A 262 -16.72 -26.37 -15.81
CA GLY A 262 -16.43 -26.82 -17.18
C GLY A 262 -15.59 -25.83 -17.99
N GLU A 263 -15.58 -26.02 -19.32
CA GLU A 263 -14.86 -25.18 -20.27
C GLU A 263 -15.65 -23.91 -20.63
N LEU A 264 -14.93 -22.79 -20.74
CA LEU A 264 -15.46 -21.50 -21.18
C LEU A 264 -14.93 -21.14 -22.57
N GLY A 265 -15.71 -20.40 -23.34
CA GLY A 265 -15.29 -19.82 -24.62
C GLY A 265 -14.34 -18.63 -24.43
N GLN A 266 -14.49 -17.89 -23.35
CA GLN A 266 -13.66 -16.71 -23.02
C GLN A 266 -13.58 -16.50 -21.51
N ALA A 267 -12.53 -15.78 -21.08
CA ALA A 267 -12.35 -15.29 -19.71
C ALA A 267 -11.96 -13.82 -19.72
N PHE A 268 -12.42 -13.07 -18.70
CA PHE A 268 -12.21 -11.64 -18.53
C PHE A 268 -12.05 -11.29 -17.04
N PRO A 269 -11.57 -10.08 -16.69
CA PRO A 269 -11.38 -9.70 -15.31
C PRO A 269 -12.68 -9.68 -14.49
N PRO A 270 -12.71 -10.14 -13.27
CA PRO A 270 -11.64 -10.78 -12.48
C PRO A 270 -11.80 -12.32 -12.42
N MET A 271 -12.13 -12.99 -13.50
CA MET A 271 -12.38 -14.43 -13.50
C MET A 271 -11.14 -15.22 -13.10
N ALA A 272 -11.30 -16.13 -12.14
CA ALA A 272 -10.28 -17.12 -11.79
C ALA A 272 -10.47 -18.36 -12.70
N VAL A 273 -9.47 -18.65 -13.52
CA VAL A 273 -9.55 -19.72 -14.54
C VAL A 273 -8.24 -20.50 -14.62
N THR A 274 -8.30 -21.63 -15.32
CA THR A 274 -7.11 -22.42 -15.73
C THR A 274 -7.01 -22.37 -17.24
N LEU A 275 -5.89 -21.85 -17.74
CA LEU A 275 -5.58 -21.85 -19.17
C LEU A 275 -4.78 -23.11 -19.50
N THR A 276 -5.16 -23.84 -20.54
CA THR A 276 -4.32 -24.87 -21.17
C THR A 276 -3.82 -24.38 -22.51
N LEU A 277 -2.65 -24.83 -22.93
CA LEU A 277 -2.01 -24.36 -24.16
C LEU A 277 -1.89 -25.51 -25.18
N GLU A 278 -1.76 -25.16 -26.45
CA GLU A 278 -1.53 -26.12 -27.53
C GLU A 278 -0.14 -26.74 -27.46
N ASP A 279 0.88 -25.90 -27.13
CA ASP A 279 2.27 -26.30 -27.04
C ASP A 279 2.70 -26.46 -25.56
N GLU A 280 3.60 -27.40 -25.30
CA GLU A 280 4.27 -27.55 -24.01
C GLU A 280 5.39 -26.51 -23.88
N ILE A 281 5.06 -25.28 -23.52
CA ILE A 281 6.06 -24.25 -23.19
C ILE A 281 6.28 -24.19 -21.69
N ASP A 282 7.47 -23.78 -21.30
CA ASP A 282 7.83 -23.68 -19.89
C ASP A 282 7.30 -22.37 -19.30
N ILE A 283 6.35 -22.51 -18.38
CA ILE A 283 5.72 -21.44 -17.63
C ILE A 283 5.63 -21.86 -16.18
N SER A 284 5.99 -20.97 -15.27
CA SER A 284 6.00 -21.19 -13.83
C SER A 284 5.15 -20.16 -13.10
N ARG A 285 4.88 -20.42 -11.81
CA ARG A 285 4.32 -19.39 -10.92
C ARG A 285 5.22 -18.16 -10.94
N GLY A 286 4.58 -16.99 -11.10
CA GLY A 286 5.29 -15.71 -11.18
C GLY A 286 5.53 -15.20 -12.60
N ASP A 287 5.34 -16.06 -13.62
CA ASP A 287 5.29 -15.62 -15.01
C ASP A 287 3.93 -15.00 -15.32
N THR A 288 3.88 -14.19 -16.36
CA THR A 288 2.63 -13.57 -16.82
C THR A 288 2.36 -13.97 -18.25
N ILE A 289 1.18 -14.53 -18.52
CA ILE A 289 0.70 -14.79 -19.87
C ILE A 289 0.05 -13.49 -20.38
N VAL A 290 0.50 -13.01 -21.54
CA VAL A 290 -0.03 -11.80 -22.18
C VAL A 290 -0.61 -12.12 -23.56
N GLY A 291 -1.60 -11.36 -23.98
CA GLY A 291 -2.07 -11.38 -25.37
C GLY A 291 -1.01 -10.78 -26.32
N THR A 292 -1.17 -10.98 -27.63
CA THR A 292 -0.26 -10.42 -28.65
C THR A 292 -0.65 -8.99 -29.05
N GLU A 293 -1.25 -8.24 -28.16
CA GLU A 293 -2.01 -7.04 -28.45
C GLU A 293 -1.23 -5.73 -28.36
N LYS A 294 -1.98 -4.61 -28.45
CA LYS A 294 -1.53 -3.27 -28.79
C LYS A 294 -0.55 -2.65 -27.79
N THR A 295 -0.64 -3.01 -26.49
CA THR A 295 0.23 -2.45 -25.47
C THR A 295 1.05 -3.56 -24.83
N PRO A 296 2.35 -3.67 -25.17
CA PRO A 296 3.22 -4.69 -24.58
C PRO A 296 3.44 -4.41 -23.10
N ALA A 297 3.39 -5.46 -22.27
CA ALA A 297 3.84 -5.39 -20.89
C ALA A 297 5.35 -5.14 -20.84
N THR A 298 5.79 -4.34 -19.88
CA THR A 298 7.21 -4.05 -19.69
C THR A 298 7.89 -5.20 -18.95
N VAL A 299 9.09 -5.57 -19.41
CA VAL A 299 9.96 -6.51 -18.72
C VAL A 299 11.28 -5.82 -18.39
N ALA A 300 11.53 -5.58 -17.12
CA ALA A 300 12.74 -4.89 -16.66
C ALA A 300 13.12 -5.30 -15.23
N ASP A 301 14.34 -4.99 -14.85
CA ASP A 301 14.88 -5.16 -13.49
C ASP A 301 14.89 -3.85 -12.68
N LYS A 302 14.47 -2.74 -13.30
CA LYS A 302 14.30 -1.43 -12.66
C LYS A 302 13.01 -0.76 -13.11
N PHE A 303 12.35 -0.08 -12.20
CA PHE A 303 11.14 0.67 -12.48
C PHE A 303 10.94 1.83 -11.51
N LYS A 304 10.21 2.85 -11.93
CA LYS A 304 9.78 3.98 -11.09
C LYS A 304 8.44 3.68 -10.45
N ALA A 305 8.29 4.06 -9.20
CA ALA A 305 7.05 3.84 -8.44
C ALA A 305 6.83 4.92 -7.39
N THR A 306 5.57 5.16 -7.06
CA THR A 306 5.20 5.87 -5.83
C THR A 306 5.04 4.83 -4.73
N ILE A 307 5.74 5.02 -3.61
CA ILE A 307 5.76 4.09 -2.48
C ILE A 307 5.09 4.75 -1.27
N VAL A 308 4.19 4.03 -0.62
CA VAL A 308 3.67 4.33 0.72
C VAL A 308 4.46 3.50 1.72
N TRP A 309 5.19 4.15 2.61
CA TRP A 309 5.98 3.44 3.62
C TRP A 309 5.15 3.16 4.87
N MET A 310 5.25 1.93 5.40
CA MET A 310 4.33 1.42 6.43
C MET A 310 5.03 0.93 7.71
N ALA A 311 6.37 0.94 7.74
CA ALA A 311 7.14 0.44 8.88
C ALA A 311 7.68 1.58 9.76
N GLU A 312 7.91 1.27 11.04
CA GLU A 312 8.50 2.20 12.03
C GLU A 312 9.94 2.60 11.64
N ASN A 313 10.73 1.61 11.17
CA ASN A 313 12.06 1.87 10.65
C ASN A 313 11.96 2.56 9.29
N ALA A 314 12.74 3.62 9.10
CA ALA A 314 12.74 4.36 7.84
C ALA A 314 13.18 3.49 6.65
N LEU A 315 12.61 3.78 5.49
CA LEU A 315 13.09 3.25 4.21
C LEU A 315 14.37 3.99 3.83
N THR A 316 15.47 3.28 3.79
CA THR A 316 16.76 3.80 3.30
C THR A 316 17.11 3.14 1.96
N PRO A 317 17.62 3.90 0.97
CA PRO A 317 18.07 3.34 -0.29
C PRO A 317 19.14 2.24 -0.11
N GLY A 318 19.07 1.21 -0.94
CA GLY A 318 20.04 0.10 -0.94
C GLY A 318 19.69 -1.08 -0.03
N LYS A 319 18.90 -0.90 1.02
CA LYS A 319 18.45 -2.00 1.89
C LYS A 319 17.69 -3.06 1.10
N GLN A 320 17.99 -4.33 1.38
CA GLN A 320 17.42 -5.47 0.65
C GLN A 320 16.09 -5.93 1.25
N TYR A 321 15.11 -6.07 0.38
CA TYR A 321 13.75 -6.54 0.68
C TYR A 321 13.36 -7.68 -0.26
N ILE A 322 12.19 -8.26 -0.05
CA ILE A 322 11.48 -9.04 -1.06
C ILE A 322 10.45 -8.11 -1.70
N ILE A 323 10.52 -7.96 -3.01
CA ILE A 323 9.55 -7.21 -3.80
C ILE A 323 8.58 -8.22 -4.41
N LYS A 324 7.29 -8.10 -4.07
CA LYS A 324 6.26 -9.01 -4.58
C LYS A 324 5.31 -8.25 -5.50
N LEU A 325 5.39 -8.58 -6.81
CA LEU A 325 4.49 -8.08 -7.85
C LEU A 325 3.54 -9.21 -8.28
N ALA A 326 2.24 -8.97 -8.21
CA ALA A 326 1.24 -9.98 -8.52
C ALA A 326 1.60 -11.36 -7.90
N THR A 327 2.04 -12.31 -8.72
CA THR A 327 2.39 -13.68 -8.30
C THR A 327 3.89 -13.93 -8.14
N ARG A 328 4.75 -12.97 -8.57
CA ARG A 328 6.21 -13.07 -8.53
C ARG A 328 6.80 -12.40 -7.31
N SER A 329 7.73 -13.07 -6.66
CA SER A 329 8.53 -12.52 -5.55
C SER A 329 10.00 -12.57 -5.93
N VAL A 330 10.70 -11.44 -5.82
CA VAL A 330 12.13 -11.31 -6.15
C VAL A 330 12.83 -10.48 -5.09
N PRO A 331 14.10 -10.76 -4.77
CA PRO A 331 14.90 -9.85 -3.97
C PRO A 331 15.10 -8.53 -4.71
N GLY A 332 15.07 -7.42 -3.96
CA GLY A 332 15.25 -6.09 -4.55
C GLY A 332 15.46 -5.02 -3.48
N SER A 333 15.68 -3.81 -3.93
CA SER A 333 15.85 -2.64 -3.06
C SER A 333 15.22 -1.41 -3.69
N VAL A 334 14.92 -0.42 -2.88
CA VAL A 334 14.72 0.94 -3.37
C VAL A 334 16.11 1.51 -3.66
N ALA A 335 16.40 1.74 -4.93
CA ALA A 335 17.71 2.23 -5.36
C ALA A 335 17.86 3.73 -5.11
N MET A 336 16.77 4.49 -5.24
CA MET A 336 16.77 5.94 -5.07
C MET A 336 15.40 6.44 -4.63
N ILE A 337 15.38 7.43 -3.77
CA ILE A 337 14.21 8.26 -3.45
C ILE A 337 14.41 9.58 -4.21
N HIS A 338 13.49 9.90 -5.11
CA HIS A 338 13.55 11.14 -5.88
C HIS A 338 13.06 12.34 -5.08
N HIS A 339 11.93 12.16 -4.40
CA HIS A 339 11.33 13.15 -3.51
C HIS A 339 10.25 12.49 -2.65
N ARG A 340 9.98 13.08 -1.52
CA ARG A 340 8.82 12.81 -0.68
C ARG A 340 7.67 13.72 -1.10
N ILE A 341 6.45 13.20 -1.03
CA ILE A 341 5.22 13.95 -1.30
C ILE A 341 4.55 14.28 0.02
N ASP A 342 4.36 15.56 0.31
CA ASP A 342 3.56 15.99 1.46
C ASP A 342 2.08 15.77 1.15
N VAL A 343 1.44 14.86 1.91
CA VAL A 343 0.04 14.48 1.69
C VAL A 343 -0.98 15.59 2.00
N ASN A 344 -0.54 16.66 2.67
CA ASN A 344 -1.39 17.78 3.08
C ASN A 344 -1.33 18.93 2.08
N THR A 345 -0.14 19.23 1.55
CA THR A 345 0.11 20.34 0.62
C THR A 345 0.26 19.88 -0.83
N LEU A 346 0.55 18.59 -1.05
CA LEU A 346 0.93 17.98 -2.33
C LEU A 346 2.27 18.47 -2.88
N GLU A 347 3.06 19.14 -2.05
CA GLU A 347 4.39 19.61 -2.43
C GLU A 347 5.41 18.46 -2.41
N HIS A 348 6.41 18.60 -3.26
CA HIS A 348 7.52 17.66 -3.34
C HIS A 348 8.70 18.20 -2.55
N HIS A 349 9.23 17.38 -1.66
CA HIS A 349 10.38 17.71 -0.84
C HIS A 349 11.52 16.73 -1.08
N ASP A 350 12.75 17.22 -1.11
CA ASP A 350 13.93 16.35 -1.16
C ASP A 350 13.95 15.46 0.08
N ALA A 351 14.23 14.17 -0.12
CA ALA A 351 14.29 13.19 0.96
C ALA A 351 15.34 12.13 0.65
N SER A 352 16.14 11.78 1.64
CA SER A 352 17.09 10.67 1.60
C SER A 352 16.51 9.36 2.16
N GLU A 353 15.41 9.45 2.90
CA GLU A 353 14.70 8.33 3.53
C GLU A 353 13.19 8.62 3.57
N LEU A 354 12.37 7.58 3.77
CA LEU A 354 10.93 7.73 4.04
C LEU A 354 10.61 7.14 5.41
N HIS A 355 9.95 7.94 6.24
CA HIS A 355 9.46 7.52 7.54
C HIS A 355 8.05 6.89 7.45
N LEU A 356 7.60 6.32 8.56
CA LEU A 356 6.27 5.75 8.70
C LEU A 356 5.19 6.70 8.18
N ASN A 357 4.29 6.18 7.33
CA ASN A 357 3.18 6.90 6.69
C ASN A 357 3.59 7.94 5.62
N GLU A 358 4.86 8.05 5.30
CA GLU A 358 5.30 8.93 4.22
C GLU A 358 5.13 8.28 2.84
N ILE A 359 4.93 9.13 1.86
CA ILE A 359 4.76 8.75 0.45
C ILE A 359 5.90 9.38 -0.36
N GLY A 360 6.56 8.58 -1.19
CA GLY A 360 7.68 9.07 -2.01
C GLY A 360 7.71 8.48 -3.41
N SER A 361 8.24 9.25 -4.33
CA SER A 361 8.61 8.80 -5.68
C SER A 361 9.98 8.16 -5.62
N CYS A 362 10.08 6.91 -6.08
CA CYS A 362 11.27 6.10 -5.93
C CYS A 362 11.60 5.32 -7.20
N THR A 363 12.88 4.98 -7.35
CA THR A 363 13.34 3.93 -8.28
C THR A 363 13.56 2.64 -7.51
N VAL A 364 12.93 1.56 -7.96
CA VAL A 364 13.09 0.20 -7.41
C VAL A 364 13.96 -0.62 -8.36
N SER A 365 14.92 -1.36 -7.79
CA SER A 365 15.77 -2.31 -8.50
C SER A 365 15.58 -3.71 -7.95
N VAL A 366 15.43 -4.69 -8.83
CA VAL A 366 15.24 -6.10 -8.48
C VAL A 366 16.31 -6.97 -9.10
N THR A 367 16.58 -8.14 -8.50
CA THR A 367 17.69 -9.03 -8.91
C THR A 367 17.41 -9.85 -10.16
N ALA A 368 16.15 -9.89 -10.62
CA ALA A 368 15.75 -10.59 -11.85
C ALA A 368 14.62 -9.79 -12.53
N PRO A 369 14.54 -9.80 -13.86
CA PRO A 369 13.49 -9.09 -14.58
C PRO A 369 12.09 -9.51 -14.14
N VAL A 370 11.22 -8.51 -13.96
CA VAL A 370 9.81 -8.66 -13.62
C VAL A 370 8.93 -8.09 -14.73
N VAL A 371 7.73 -8.62 -14.82
CA VAL A 371 6.71 -8.16 -15.78
C VAL A 371 5.79 -7.19 -15.07
N PHE A 372 5.64 -6.00 -15.62
CA PHE A 372 4.77 -4.97 -15.02
C PHE A 372 4.17 -4.04 -16.07
N ASP A 373 3.16 -3.34 -15.62
CA ASP A 373 2.51 -2.23 -16.34
C ASP A 373 2.43 -1.00 -15.43
N PRO A 374 2.18 0.21 -15.96
CA PRO A 374 1.84 1.36 -15.12
C PRO A 374 0.55 1.10 -14.34
N TYR A 375 0.56 1.43 -13.04
CA TYR A 375 -0.57 1.18 -12.13
C TYR A 375 -1.87 1.80 -12.58
N GLN A 376 -1.81 3.01 -13.13
CA GLN A 376 -2.99 3.74 -13.59
C GLN A 376 -3.76 3.00 -14.71
N SER A 377 -3.06 2.21 -15.53
CA SER A 377 -3.67 1.43 -16.61
C SER A 377 -3.99 -0.01 -16.21
N HIS A 378 -3.22 -0.57 -15.27
CA HIS A 378 -3.30 -1.98 -14.88
C HIS A 378 -3.00 -2.16 -13.39
N LYS A 379 -3.99 -1.99 -12.52
CA LYS A 379 -3.80 -2.12 -11.05
C LYS A 379 -3.20 -3.48 -10.66
N GLY A 380 -3.66 -4.58 -11.28
CA GLY A 380 -3.25 -5.95 -10.92
C GLY A 380 -1.81 -6.30 -11.25
N THR A 381 -1.20 -5.67 -12.26
CA THR A 381 0.20 -5.89 -12.68
C THR A 381 1.09 -4.67 -12.44
N GLY A 382 0.50 -3.54 -12.03
CA GLY A 382 1.19 -2.28 -11.74
C GLY A 382 1.42 -2.00 -10.26
N SER A 383 1.00 -2.91 -9.37
CA SER A 383 1.20 -2.77 -7.92
C SER A 383 2.16 -3.81 -7.37
N PHE A 384 2.83 -3.45 -6.28
CA PHE A 384 3.69 -4.37 -5.54
C PHE A 384 3.68 -4.08 -4.04
N ILE A 385 4.12 -5.05 -3.26
CA ILE A 385 4.41 -4.86 -1.84
C ILE A 385 5.89 -5.11 -1.57
N ILE A 386 6.39 -4.41 -0.55
CA ILE A 386 7.75 -4.53 -0.03
C ILE A 386 7.66 -5.34 1.26
N ILE A 387 8.41 -6.42 1.33
CA ILE A 387 8.40 -7.35 2.45
C ILE A 387 9.79 -7.36 3.09
N ASP A 388 9.87 -7.14 4.38
CA ASP A 388 11.11 -7.26 5.12
C ASP A 388 11.57 -8.73 5.19
N ARG A 389 12.84 -8.97 4.91
CA ARG A 389 13.39 -10.32 4.78
C ARG A 389 13.51 -11.07 6.09
N LEU A 390 13.62 -10.36 7.21
CA LEU A 390 13.84 -10.95 8.52
C LEU A 390 12.50 -11.23 9.22
N THR A 391 11.58 -10.27 9.17
CA THR A 391 10.30 -10.36 9.86
C THR A 391 9.18 -10.98 9.00
N ASN A 392 9.37 -11.08 7.67
CA ASN A 392 8.33 -11.39 6.68
C ASN A 392 7.11 -10.44 6.73
N GLY A 393 7.24 -9.30 7.43
CA GLY A 393 6.20 -8.28 7.50
C GLY A 393 6.17 -7.42 6.24
N THR A 394 4.98 -7.00 5.81
CA THR A 394 4.83 -5.98 4.76
C THR A 394 5.23 -4.62 5.35
N VAL A 395 6.23 -3.99 4.76
CA VAL A 395 6.79 -2.71 5.21
C VAL A 395 6.49 -1.54 4.27
N GLY A 396 5.95 -1.81 3.09
CA GLY A 396 5.53 -0.79 2.14
C GLY A 396 4.69 -1.35 1.00
N ALA A 397 3.98 -0.47 0.32
CA ALA A 397 3.24 -0.77 -0.91
C ALA A 397 3.60 0.25 -1.97
N GLY A 398 3.64 -0.17 -3.24
CA GLY A 398 4.02 0.70 -4.32
C GLY A 398 3.14 0.57 -5.56
N MET A 399 2.96 1.70 -6.24
CA MET A 399 2.27 1.85 -7.50
C MET A 399 3.30 2.22 -8.58
N ILE A 400 3.48 1.33 -9.56
CA ILE A 400 4.46 1.52 -10.64
C ILE A 400 3.98 2.64 -11.55
N THR A 401 4.84 3.62 -11.78
CA THR A 401 4.55 4.74 -12.69
C THR A 401 5.10 4.51 -14.09
N GLY A 402 6.11 3.65 -14.23
CA GLY A 402 6.71 3.29 -15.52
C GLY A 402 8.08 2.66 -15.38
N GLY A 403 8.69 2.31 -16.52
CA GLY A 403 10.08 1.91 -16.57
C GLY A 403 11.02 3.10 -16.33
N THR A 404 12.25 2.82 -15.91
CA THR A 404 13.31 3.82 -15.91
C THR A 404 13.77 4.03 -17.35
N GLY A 405 13.76 5.29 -17.84
CA GLY A 405 14.49 5.65 -19.05
C GLY A 405 16.01 5.41 -18.87
N GLU A 406 16.83 5.78 -19.83
CA GLU A 406 18.29 5.79 -19.66
C GLU A 406 18.67 6.72 -18.49
N GLU A 407 18.80 6.13 -17.28
CA GLU A 407 19.31 6.84 -16.11
C GLU A 407 20.83 6.92 -16.24
N SER A 408 21.40 8.09 -15.97
CA SER A 408 22.85 8.24 -15.85
C SER A 408 23.36 7.33 -14.72
N LEU A 409 24.32 6.48 -15.04
CA LEU A 409 24.97 5.62 -14.05
C LEU A 409 25.71 6.52 -13.06
N HIS A 410 25.25 6.58 -11.83
CA HIS A 410 25.97 7.19 -10.74
C HIS A 410 26.82 6.15 -10.00
N PRO A 411 28.03 6.50 -9.56
CA PRO A 411 28.82 5.61 -8.69
C PRO A 411 28.05 5.27 -7.41
N VAL A 412 28.12 4.00 -6.99
CA VAL A 412 27.50 3.59 -5.72
C VAL A 412 28.22 4.25 -4.56
N SER A 413 27.48 4.97 -3.70
CA SER A 413 28.05 5.64 -2.54
C SER A 413 28.40 4.65 -1.39
N PRO A 414 29.27 5.05 -0.44
CA PRO A 414 29.52 4.25 0.77
C PRO A 414 28.25 4.01 1.59
N GLU A 415 27.38 5.01 1.68
CA GLU A 415 26.10 4.94 2.41
C GLU A 415 25.14 3.94 1.77
N GLU A 416 25.01 3.94 0.44
CA GLU A 416 24.22 2.94 -0.29
C GLU A 416 24.75 1.52 -0.07
N ARG A 417 26.07 1.35 -0.02
CA ARG A 417 26.69 0.05 0.26
C ARG A 417 26.39 -0.41 1.68
N ALA A 418 26.53 0.47 2.67
CA ALA A 418 26.27 0.18 4.08
C ALA A 418 24.78 -0.15 4.32
N ALA A 419 23.88 0.62 3.72
CA ALA A 419 22.44 0.42 3.81
C ALA A 419 22.00 -0.96 3.29
N ARG A 420 22.71 -1.54 2.30
CA ARG A 420 22.48 -2.90 1.81
C ARG A 420 22.54 -3.96 2.91
N PHE A 421 23.34 -3.73 3.95
CA PHE A 421 23.53 -4.61 5.10
C PHE A 421 22.79 -4.10 6.35
N SER A 422 21.87 -3.15 6.21
CA SER A 422 21.12 -2.53 7.32
C SER A 422 22.05 -1.98 8.43
N GLN A 423 23.07 -1.25 8.02
CA GLN A 423 24.09 -0.72 8.91
C GLN A 423 24.64 0.64 8.46
N THR A 424 25.36 1.29 9.35
CA THR A 424 26.18 2.46 9.03
C THR A 424 27.65 2.05 9.05
N ALA A 425 28.41 2.41 8.00
CA ALA A 425 29.84 2.12 7.92
C ALA A 425 30.58 2.85 9.04
N THR A 426 31.17 2.09 9.96
CA THR A 426 31.69 2.63 11.24
C THR A 426 32.98 1.94 11.61
N ALA A 427 33.94 2.70 12.15
CA ALA A 427 35.15 2.17 12.76
C ALA A 427 34.93 1.93 14.27
N VAL A 428 34.88 0.67 14.66
CA VAL A 428 34.72 0.23 16.05
C VAL A 428 36.05 -0.27 16.55
N VAL A 429 36.65 0.40 17.55
CA VAL A 429 37.92 -0.05 18.15
C VAL A 429 37.62 -0.88 19.41
N LEU A 430 38.20 -2.06 19.46
CA LEU A 430 38.17 -2.96 20.61
C LEU A 430 39.53 -2.94 21.33
N THR A 431 39.54 -2.29 22.48
CA THR A 431 40.75 -2.16 23.35
C THR A 431 40.83 -3.33 24.34
N GLY A 432 42.01 -3.50 24.94
CA GLY A 432 42.22 -4.56 25.93
C GLY A 432 42.87 -5.83 25.39
N LYS A 433 43.25 -6.74 26.28
CA LYS A 433 43.93 -8.00 25.91
C LYS A 433 43.02 -8.97 25.18
N ALA A 434 41.69 -8.94 25.48
CA ALA A 434 40.66 -9.75 24.83
C ALA A 434 40.21 -9.16 23.50
N GLY A 435 40.65 -7.97 23.11
CA GLY A 435 40.14 -7.22 21.96
C GLY A 435 40.07 -8.01 20.67
N LYS A 436 41.09 -8.79 20.35
CA LYS A 436 41.14 -9.62 19.12
C LYS A 436 40.13 -10.76 19.16
N GLU A 437 39.98 -11.45 20.27
CA GLU A 437 39.02 -12.55 20.43
C GLU A 437 37.58 -12.04 20.37
N ILE A 438 37.30 -10.98 21.10
CA ILE A 438 35.98 -10.31 21.09
C ILE A 438 35.65 -9.76 19.69
N ALA A 439 36.63 -9.23 18.93
CA ALA A 439 36.40 -8.77 17.58
C ALA A 439 35.88 -9.88 16.64
N TYR A 440 36.50 -11.06 16.66
CA TYR A 440 36.06 -12.18 15.83
C TYR A 440 34.69 -12.75 16.27
N GLN A 441 34.41 -12.78 17.56
CA GLN A 441 33.14 -13.21 18.06
C GLN A 441 32.03 -12.20 17.72
N LEU A 442 32.31 -10.90 17.79
CA LEU A 442 31.39 -9.84 17.38
C LEU A 442 31.15 -9.85 15.86
N GLU A 443 32.20 -10.06 15.06
CA GLU A 443 32.09 -10.23 13.60
C GLU A 443 31.14 -11.38 13.28
N ARG A 444 31.31 -12.53 13.94
CA ARG A 444 30.43 -13.68 13.77
C ARG A 444 28.98 -13.36 14.12
N LYS A 445 28.75 -12.68 15.25
CA LYS A 445 27.42 -12.28 15.69
C LYS A 445 26.77 -11.29 14.74
N LEU A 446 27.50 -10.31 14.23
CA LEU A 446 27.03 -9.36 13.22
C LEU A 446 26.63 -10.07 11.94
N PHE A 447 27.48 -10.98 11.45
CA PHE A 447 27.23 -11.77 10.25
C PHE A 447 25.96 -12.62 10.36
N ASP A 448 25.79 -13.31 11.49
CA ASP A 448 24.61 -14.16 11.75
C ASP A 448 23.31 -13.34 11.79
N ASN A 449 23.40 -12.03 12.07
CA ASN A 449 22.28 -11.10 12.06
C ASN A 449 22.17 -10.26 10.76
N GLY A 450 22.91 -10.63 9.71
CA GLY A 450 22.78 -10.04 8.38
C GLY A 450 23.61 -8.77 8.15
N HIS A 451 24.48 -8.40 9.10
CA HIS A 451 25.38 -7.27 8.96
C HIS A 451 26.74 -7.70 8.40
N ALA A 452 27.44 -6.76 7.76
CA ALA A 452 28.74 -7.01 7.17
C ALA A 452 29.83 -6.25 7.95
N ALA A 453 30.68 -6.99 8.62
CA ALA A 453 31.81 -6.46 9.37
C ALA A 453 33.11 -7.16 8.94
N THR A 454 34.24 -6.58 9.24
CA THR A 454 35.55 -7.21 9.11
C THR A 454 36.48 -6.81 10.23
N VAL A 455 37.24 -7.78 10.74
CA VAL A 455 38.28 -7.54 11.73
C VAL A 455 39.54 -7.04 11.03
N LEU A 456 40.12 -5.97 11.52
CA LEU A 456 41.32 -5.32 10.97
C LEU A 456 42.31 -4.93 12.07
N GLU A 457 43.58 -5.14 11.77
CA GLU A 457 44.71 -4.52 12.52
C GLU A 457 45.30 -3.41 11.63
N PRO A 458 44.74 -2.21 11.63
CA PRO A 458 45.09 -1.21 10.64
C PRO A 458 46.47 -0.55 10.92
N GLU A 459 47.32 -0.52 9.91
CA GLU A 459 48.62 0.17 9.97
C GLU A 459 48.46 1.69 9.88
N ASN A 460 47.36 2.14 9.24
CA ASN A 460 47.06 3.56 9.04
C ASN A 460 45.57 3.82 8.83
N ALA A 461 45.15 5.07 8.91
CA ALA A 461 43.76 5.49 8.76
C ALA A 461 43.18 5.15 7.36
N SER A 462 43.98 5.16 6.30
CA SER A 462 43.50 4.89 4.94
C SER A 462 42.96 3.46 4.76
N MET A 463 43.44 2.49 5.54
CA MET A 463 42.91 1.13 5.56
C MET A 463 41.49 1.10 6.14
N VAL A 464 41.27 1.84 7.24
CA VAL A 464 39.95 1.97 7.87
C VAL A 464 38.97 2.68 6.93
N ASP A 465 39.41 3.76 6.29
CA ASP A 465 38.60 4.52 5.32
C ASP A 465 38.21 3.64 4.12
N ALA A 466 39.13 2.80 3.64
CA ALA A 466 38.83 1.88 2.54
C ALA A 466 37.72 0.88 2.90
N VAL A 467 37.73 0.35 4.13
CA VAL A 467 36.69 -0.57 4.63
C VAL A 467 35.36 0.16 4.82
N LYS A 468 35.36 1.36 5.39
CA LYS A 468 34.17 2.21 5.53
C LYS A 468 33.58 2.57 4.15
N ASN A 469 34.43 2.92 3.18
CA ASN A 469 34.00 3.22 1.80
C ASN A 469 33.42 1.98 1.08
N ALA A 470 33.77 0.78 1.51
CA ALA A 470 33.12 -0.44 1.08
C ALA A 470 31.74 -0.70 1.74
N GLY A 471 31.32 0.15 2.69
CA GLY A 471 30.06 0.03 3.41
C GLY A 471 30.11 -0.93 4.60
N LEU A 472 31.30 -1.34 5.06
CA LEU A 472 31.47 -2.32 6.11
C LEU A 472 31.70 -1.69 7.47
N ILE A 473 31.35 -2.42 8.55
CA ILE A 473 31.79 -2.13 9.90
C ILE A 473 33.21 -2.62 10.07
N CYS A 474 34.14 -1.73 10.42
CA CYS A 474 35.54 -2.05 10.63
C CYS A 474 35.77 -2.31 12.14
N LEU A 475 36.00 -3.57 12.53
CA LEU A 475 36.34 -3.97 13.89
C LEU A 475 37.87 -3.87 14.07
N CYS A 476 38.34 -2.73 14.56
CA CYS A 476 39.77 -2.43 14.67
C CYS A 476 40.34 -2.98 15.97
N VAL A 477 41.42 -3.72 15.87
CA VAL A 477 42.21 -4.23 17.00
C VAL A 477 43.58 -3.57 16.97
N ASN A 478 44.18 -3.30 18.12
CA ASN A 478 45.49 -2.64 18.24
C ASN A 478 45.58 -1.28 17.52
N TYR A 479 44.46 -0.53 17.46
CA TYR A 479 44.36 0.76 16.81
C TYR A 479 44.16 1.89 17.80
N ASN A 480 44.53 3.09 17.40
CA ASN A 480 44.41 4.29 18.28
C ASN A 480 42.91 4.64 18.46
N ALA A 481 42.38 4.48 19.67
CA ALA A 481 41.00 4.77 20.00
C ALA A 481 40.54 6.21 19.63
N ASN A 482 41.45 7.16 19.60
CA ASN A 482 41.13 8.54 19.23
C ASN A 482 40.84 8.76 17.73
N LEU A 483 41.10 7.75 16.89
CA LEU A 483 40.82 7.76 15.45
C LEU A 483 39.62 6.89 15.07
N ALA A 484 38.93 6.35 16.08
CA ALA A 484 37.73 5.53 15.90
C ALA A 484 36.47 6.39 15.94
N ASP A 485 35.38 5.89 15.28
CA ASP A 485 34.08 6.49 15.45
C ASP A 485 33.49 6.11 16.83
N ILE A 486 33.81 4.90 17.31
CA ILE A 486 33.41 4.38 18.62
C ILE A 486 34.47 3.41 19.17
N SER A 487 34.60 3.32 20.48
CA SER A 487 35.54 2.40 21.14
C SER A 487 34.88 1.67 22.32
N PHE A 488 35.24 0.40 22.52
CA PHE A 488 34.79 -0.46 23.62
C PHE A 488 36.01 -1.10 24.30
N ASP A 489 35.92 -1.27 25.61
CA ASP A 489 36.91 -2.01 26.39
C ASP A 489 36.51 -3.50 26.47
N ALA A 490 37.19 -4.33 25.69
CA ALA A 490 36.91 -5.75 25.55
C ALA A 490 37.28 -6.59 26.81
N ASP A 491 38.08 -6.03 27.74
CA ASP A 491 38.41 -6.69 28.99
C ASP A 491 37.27 -6.55 30.05
N SER A 492 36.39 -5.56 29.88
CA SER A 492 35.32 -5.24 30.85
C SER A 492 33.88 -5.39 30.29
N GLN A 493 33.69 -5.46 28.97
CA GLN A 493 32.37 -5.48 28.33
C GLN A 493 32.10 -6.81 27.63
N ALA A 494 30.90 -7.37 27.87
CA ALA A 494 30.46 -8.58 27.17
C ALA A 494 30.05 -8.28 25.72
N ILE A 495 30.11 -9.29 24.83
CA ILE A 495 29.76 -9.17 23.41
C ILE A 495 28.32 -8.69 23.22
N ASP A 496 27.40 -9.15 24.08
CA ASP A 496 25.99 -8.77 24.04
C ASP A 496 25.80 -7.27 24.35
N ASP A 497 26.58 -6.74 25.29
CA ASP A 497 26.55 -5.31 25.65
C ASP A 497 27.08 -4.45 24.49
N ILE A 498 28.18 -4.87 23.86
CA ILE A 498 28.74 -4.18 22.69
C ILE A 498 27.74 -4.22 21.53
N TYR A 499 27.15 -5.38 21.24
CA TYR A 499 26.17 -5.53 20.18
C TYR A 499 24.92 -4.66 20.40
N ASN A 500 24.42 -4.60 21.64
CA ASN A 500 23.28 -3.76 22.01
C ASN A 500 23.64 -2.26 21.92
N ALA A 501 24.84 -1.87 22.31
CA ALA A 501 25.32 -0.50 22.16
C ALA A 501 25.39 -0.07 20.67
N LEU A 502 25.77 -0.98 19.77
CA LEU A 502 25.75 -0.69 18.32
C LEU A 502 24.31 -0.47 17.80
N LYS A 503 23.31 -1.18 18.36
CA LYS A 503 21.90 -0.93 18.05
C LYS A 503 21.39 0.40 18.59
N GLU A 504 21.68 0.71 19.86
CA GLU A 504 21.27 1.95 20.52
C GLU A 504 21.84 3.18 19.78
N GLN A 505 23.07 3.06 19.26
CA GLN A 505 23.72 4.12 18.47
C GLN A 505 23.33 4.10 16.97
N LYS A 506 22.37 3.26 16.59
CA LYS A 506 21.89 3.14 15.20
C LYS A 506 22.98 2.79 14.18
N ILE A 507 24.03 2.09 14.60
CA ILE A 507 25.08 1.59 13.70
C ILE A 507 24.57 0.32 12.98
N ILE A 508 23.76 -0.46 13.66
CA ILE A 508 23.04 -1.61 13.08
C ILE A 508 21.54 -1.44 13.32
N HIS A 509 20.72 -1.86 12.33
CA HIS A 509 19.27 -1.62 12.29
C HIS A 509 18.47 -2.93 12.27
#